data_5c75ada8f70dbffd020c5314e41872ff
#
_entry.id   5c75ada8f70dbffd020c5314e41872ff
#
_cell.length_a   1.000
_cell.length_b   1.000
_cell.length_c   1.000
_cell.angle_alpha   90.00
_cell.angle_beta   90.00
_cell.angle_gamma   90.00
#
_symmetry.space_group_name_H-M   'P 1'
#
loop_
_entity.id
_entity.type
_entity.pdbx_description
1 polymer ?
#
loop_
_entity_poly.entity_id
_entity_poly.type
_entity_poly.pdbx_seq_one_letter_code
_entity_poly.pdbx_strand_id
1 'polypeptide(L)'
;HTDMGANGLARYLANHGFYKVQRQNGKRPLFDAALIRRILKNPVYCGKIAYGRRRTEKVHGTRNDYRLVEQDDYLLVDGLHEAIVPEELWHDAQVKLLAQAKKYEHVNRGKDTKIHLLSGIVKCPICGAGMYGNKSVKHRADGTKYKDFFYYGCKHRTMTRGHKCDYKKQINEELLD
;
A
#
# COMPACT_ATOMS: atom_id res chain seq x y z
N HIS A 1 19.69 7.57 -3.55
CA HIS A 1 19.16 8.68 -2.75
C HIS A 1 18.01 9.37 -3.47
N THR A 2 16.79 8.82 -3.38
CA THR A 2 15.59 9.42 -3.96
C THR A 2 14.57 9.70 -2.87
N ASP A 3 13.75 10.75 -3.01
CA ASP A 3 12.66 11.06 -2.10
C ASP A 3 11.37 10.29 -2.40
N MET A 4 11.48 9.24 -3.19
CA MET A 4 10.35 8.40 -3.56
C MET A 4 9.88 7.55 -2.38
N GLY A 5 8.58 7.59 -2.09
CA GLY A 5 7.94 6.64 -1.19
C GLY A 5 7.76 5.26 -1.85
N ALA A 6 7.33 4.26 -1.08
CA ALA A 6 7.18 2.88 -1.56
C ALA A 6 6.29 2.75 -2.82
N ASN A 7 5.26 3.58 -2.96
CA ASN A 7 4.43 3.63 -4.17
C ASN A 7 5.20 4.21 -5.38
N GLY A 8 6.05 5.20 -5.14
CA GLY A 8 6.92 5.78 -6.17
C GLY A 8 7.95 4.75 -6.66
N LEU A 9 8.59 4.04 -5.73
CA LEU A 9 9.52 2.96 -6.04
C LEU A 9 8.85 1.82 -6.82
N ALA A 10 7.62 1.43 -6.46
CA ALA A 10 6.88 0.41 -7.20
C ALA A 10 6.64 0.83 -8.66
N ARG A 11 6.26 2.08 -8.87
CA ARG A 11 6.09 2.62 -10.24
C ARG A 11 7.41 2.73 -10.99
N TYR A 12 8.47 3.16 -10.32
CA TYR A 12 9.79 3.24 -10.89
C TYR A 12 10.24 1.87 -11.41
N LEU A 13 10.16 0.83 -10.57
CA LEU A 13 10.52 -0.54 -10.96
C LEU A 13 9.68 -1.05 -12.15
N ALA A 14 8.37 -0.79 -12.13
CA ALA A 14 7.48 -1.17 -13.24
C ALA A 14 7.85 -0.48 -14.56
N ASN A 15 8.17 0.82 -14.52
CA ASN A 15 8.55 1.60 -15.69
C ASN A 15 9.91 1.19 -16.27
N HIS A 16 10.79 0.62 -15.43
CA HIS A 16 12.11 0.11 -15.85
C HIS A 16 12.12 -1.39 -16.14
N GLY A 17 10.94 -2.03 -16.24
CA GLY A 17 10.83 -3.43 -16.64
C GLY A 17 11.21 -4.44 -15.54
N PHE A 18 11.31 -4.02 -14.29
CA PHE A 18 11.57 -4.93 -13.17
C PHE A 18 10.28 -5.60 -12.72
N TYR A 19 10.26 -6.92 -12.78
CA TYR A 19 9.13 -7.76 -12.38
C TYR A 19 9.55 -8.76 -11.31
N LYS A 20 8.58 -9.25 -10.55
CA LYS A 20 8.80 -10.41 -9.67
C LYS A 20 9.06 -11.67 -10.51
N VAL A 21 9.60 -12.69 -9.87
CA VAL A 21 9.78 -14.00 -10.50
C VAL A 21 8.46 -14.48 -11.12
N GLN A 22 8.56 -15.02 -12.31
CA GLN A 22 7.42 -15.57 -13.04
C GLN A 22 6.75 -16.67 -12.22
N ARG A 23 5.43 -16.60 -12.10
CA ARG A 23 4.64 -17.64 -11.45
C ARG A 23 4.39 -18.82 -12.40
N GLN A 24 3.96 -19.95 -11.86
CA GLN A 24 3.61 -21.16 -12.64
C GLN A 24 2.56 -20.89 -13.73
N ASN A 25 1.68 -19.91 -13.55
CA ASN A 25 0.69 -19.49 -14.54
C ASN A 25 1.24 -18.54 -15.63
N GLY A 26 2.55 -18.41 -15.74
CA GLY A 26 3.22 -17.57 -16.74
C GLY A 26 3.20 -16.07 -16.44
N LYS A 27 2.47 -15.62 -15.42
CA LYS A 27 2.36 -14.19 -15.09
C LYS A 27 3.60 -13.67 -14.36
N ARG A 28 4.08 -12.51 -14.77
CA ARG A 28 5.14 -11.75 -14.10
C ARG A 28 4.50 -10.58 -13.33
N PRO A 29 4.18 -10.73 -12.05
CA PRO A 29 3.51 -9.69 -11.30
C PRO A 29 4.46 -8.53 -10.99
N LEU A 30 3.92 -7.31 -10.96
CA LEU A 30 4.64 -6.10 -10.57
C LEU A 30 4.92 -6.08 -9.06
N PHE A 31 5.94 -5.31 -8.68
CA PHE A 31 6.16 -4.98 -7.27
C PHE A 31 5.03 -4.07 -6.78
N ASP A 32 4.56 -4.32 -5.58
CA ASP A 32 3.61 -3.46 -4.87
C ASP A 32 4.29 -2.78 -3.67
N ALA A 33 3.70 -1.68 -3.20
CA ALA A 33 4.27 -0.90 -2.11
C ALA A 33 4.40 -1.68 -0.79
N ALA A 34 3.53 -2.67 -0.55
CA ALA A 34 3.59 -3.48 0.65
C ALA A 34 4.81 -4.41 0.63
N LEU A 35 5.08 -5.03 -0.53
CA LEU A 35 6.27 -5.86 -0.70
C LEU A 35 7.55 -5.02 -0.60
N ILE A 36 7.57 -3.84 -1.23
CA ILE A 36 8.74 -2.94 -1.15
C ILE A 36 9.03 -2.56 0.31
N ARG A 37 8.02 -2.16 1.09
CA ARG A 37 8.21 -1.89 2.52
C ARG A 37 8.74 -3.11 3.27
N ARG A 38 8.28 -4.30 2.93
CA ARG A 38 8.74 -5.55 3.54
C ARG A 38 10.19 -5.84 3.21
N ILE A 39 10.61 -5.61 1.98
CA ILE A 39 12.01 -5.75 1.55
C ILE A 39 12.88 -4.75 2.31
N LEU A 40 12.52 -3.47 2.32
CA LEU A 40 13.29 -2.43 2.98
C LEU A 40 13.42 -2.64 4.51
N LYS A 41 12.38 -3.21 5.15
CA LYS A 41 12.39 -3.51 6.59
C LYS A 41 13.10 -4.82 6.95
N ASN A 42 13.54 -5.61 5.98
CA ASN A 42 14.10 -6.92 6.28
C ASN A 42 15.61 -6.83 6.57
N PRO A 43 16.06 -7.13 7.80
CA PRO A 43 17.46 -7.03 8.19
C PRO A 43 18.35 -8.10 7.53
N VAL A 44 17.79 -9.13 6.92
CA VAL A 44 18.55 -10.14 6.18
C VAL A 44 19.41 -9.51 5.08
N TYR A 45 18.95 -8.43 4.46
CA TYR A 45 19.72 -7.76 3.40
C TYR A 45 20.99 -7.05 3.92
N CYS A 46 21.07 -6.72 5.21
CA CYS A 46 22.27 -6.19 5.84
C CYS A 46 23.03 -7.23 6.67
N GLY A 47 22.86 -8.52 6.37
CA GLY A 47 23.62 -9.60 7.01
C GLY A 47 23.10 -10.01 8.39
N LYS A 48 21.93 -9.55 8.82
CA LYS A 48 21.37 -9.84 10.17
C LYS A 48 20.17 -10.76 10.11
N ILE A 49 19.98 -11.56 11.13
CA ILE A 49 18.83 -12.44 11.32
C ILE A 49 17.99 -11.90 12.49
N ALA A 50 16.70 -11.70 12.24
CA ALA A 50 15.75 -11.26 13.25
C ALA A 50 14.87 -12.44 13.69
N TYR A 51 14.85 -12.70 15.00
CA TYR A 51 14.03 -13.74 15.60
C TYR A 51 12.96 -13.11 16.50
N GLY A 52 11.70 -13.60 16.39
CA GLY A 52 10.61 -13.11 17.24
C GLY A 52 9.95 -11.81 16.77
N ARG A 53 10.19 -11.34 15.55
CA ARG A 53 9.58 -10.10 15.00
C ARG A 53 8.06 -10.12 14.96
N ARG A 54 7.46 -11.29 15.00
CA ARG A 54 6.01 -11.47 14.94
C ARG A 54 5.57 -12.54 15.90
N ARG A 55 4.46 -12.30 16.54
CA ARG A 55 3.76 -13.33 17.32
C ARG A 55 2.32 -13.46 16.82
N THR A 56 1.74 -14.61 17.04
CA THR A 56 0.34 -14.88 16.77
C THR A 56 -0.48 -14.58 18.00
N GLU A 57 -1.43 -13.69 17.91
CA GLU A 57 -2.37 -13.36 18.96
C GLU A 57 -3.77 -13.80 18.58
N LYS A 58 -4.51 -14.35 19.54
CA LYS A 58 -5.92 -14.69 19.35
C LYS A 58 -6.75 -13.42 19.24
N VAL A 59 -7.65 -13.37 18.25
CA VAL A 59 -8.60 -12.27 18.15
C VAL A 59 -9.68 -12.43 19.22
N HIS A 60 -9.78 -11.42 20.09
CA HIS A 60 -10.76 -11.45 21.19
C HIS A 60 -12.19 -11.55 20.63
N GLY A 61 -13.03 -12.40 21.25
CA GLY A 61 -14.40 -12.62 20.82
C GLY A 61 -14.58 -13.63 19.68
N THR A 62 -13.52 -14.23 19.15
CA THR A 62 -13.58 -15.27 18.13
C THR A 62 -13.07 -16.61 18.65
N ARG A 63 -13.59 -17.73 18.11
CA ARG A 63 -13.19 -19.08 18.55
C ARG A 63 -11.83 -19.47 18.00
N ASN A 64 -11.55 -19.22 16.71
CA ASN A 64 -10.40 -19.76 15.99
C ASN A 64 -9.64 -18.72 15.16
N ASP A 65 -9.94 -17.42 15.29
CA ASP A 65 -9.23 -16.41 14.51
C ASP A 65 -7.99 -15.92 15.26
N TYR A 66 -6.89 -15.87 14.54
CA TYR A 66 -5.59 -15.38 15.00
C TYR A 66 -5.08 -14.29 14.08
N ARG A 67 -4.40 -13.32 14.65
CA ARG A 67 -3.71 -12.27 13.89
C ARG A 67 -2.21 -12.29 14.19
N LEU A 68 -1.43 -11.96 13.17
CA LEU A 68 0.00 -11.73 13.32
C LEU A 68 0.21 -10.28 13.78
N VAL A 69 0.89 -10.12 14.92
CA VAL A 69 1.25 -8.83 15.50
C VAL A 69 2.76 -8.66 15.40
N GLU A 70 3.21 -7.50 14.92
CA GLU A 70 4.63 -7.15 14.91
C GLU A 70 5.05 -6.82 16.34
N GLN A 71 6.26 -7.28 16.73
CA GLN A 71 6.87 -7.02 18.03
C GLN A 71 8.03 -6.06 17.86
N ASP A 72 8.13 -5.09 18.78
CA ASP A 72 9.24 -4.14 18.81
C ASP A 72 10.45 -4.73 19.53
N ASP A 73 10.20 -5.64 20.48
CA ASP A 73 11.23 -6.38 21.23
C ASP A 73 11.49 -7.74 20.57
N TYR A 74 12.40 -7.75 19.60
CA TYR A 74 12.84 -8.95 18.91
C TYR A 74 14.36 -9.07 18.91
N LEU A 75 14.87 -10.30 18.93
CA LEU A 75 16.30 -10.57 18.90
C LEU A 75 16.86 -10.34 17.49
N LEU A 76 17.91 -9.53 17.40
CA LEU A 76 18.66 -9.29 16.17
C LEU A 76 20.10 -9.81 16.37
N VAL A 77 20.51 -10.74 15.52
CA VAL A 77 21.86 -11.37 15.57
C VAL A 77 22.51 -11.31 14.21
N ASP A 78 23.84 -11.35 14.19
CA ASP A 78 24.59 -11.42 12.95
C ASP A 78 24.37 -12.78 12.28
N GLY A 79 24.08 -12.74 10.98
CA GLY A 79 23.89 -13.92 10.16
C GLY A 79 25.22 -14.44 9.62
N LEU A 80 25.25 -15.70 9.17
CA LEU A 80 26.41 -16.29 8.49
C LEU A 80 26.47 -15.94 6.98
N HIS A 81 25.44 -15.27 6.48
CA HIS A 81 25.34 -14.89 5.07
C HIS A 81 25.95 -13.50 4.84
N GLU A 82 26.47 -13.30 3.66
CA GLU A 82 27.04 -12.02 3.25
C GLU A 82 25.96 -10.95 3.12
N ALA A 83 26.25 -9.75 3.60
CA ALA A 83 25.38 -8.60 3.48
C ALA A 83 25.32 -8.12 2.02
N ILE A 84 24.11 -7.97 1.48
CA ILE A 84 23.86 -7.41 0.14
C ILE A 84 23.90 -5.88 0.19
N VAL A 85 23.50 -5.31 1.33
CA VAL A 85 23.41 -3.87 1.55
C VAL A 85 24.22 -3.52 2.81
N PRO A 86 25.08 -2.48 2.80
CA PRO A 86 25.74 -2.00 4.02
C PRO A 86 24.74 -1.66 5.12
N GLU A 87 25.12 -1.95 6.37
CA GLU A 87 24.25 -1.73 7.52
C GLU A 87 23.82 -0.26 7.66
N GLU A 88 24.76 0.68 7.40
CA GLU A 88 24.49 2.12 7.43
C GLU A 88 23.35 2.50 6.46
N LEU A 89 23.43 2.02 5.21
CA LEU A 89 22.42 2.31 4.19
C LEU A 89 21.07 1.70 4.55
N TRP A 90 21.07 0.52 5.15
CA TRP A 90 19.84 -0.10 5.64
C TRP A 90 19.22 0.72 6.78
N HIS A 91 20.05 1.21 7.71
CA HIS A 91 19.61 2.05 8.82
C HIS A 91 19.00 3.37 8.34
N ASP A 92 19.67 4.05 7.39
CA ASP A 92 19.16 5.27 6.75
C ASP A 92 17.77 5.04 6.10
N ALA A 93 17.59 3.88 5.49
CA ALA A 93 16.28 3.51 4.93
C ALA A 93 15.21 3.36 6.01
N GLN A 94 15.54 2.83 7.22
CA GLN A 94 14.59 2.75 8.33
C GLN A 94 14.20 4.14 8.83
N VAL A 95 15.16 5.03 9.03
CA VAL A 95 14.91 6.43 9.45
C VAL A 95 13.96 7.12 8.45
N LYS A 96 14.20 6.95 7.16
CA LYS A 96 13.36 7.52 6.11
C LYS A 96 11.95 6.93 6.09
N LEU A 97 11.81 5.63 6.29
CA LEU A 97 10.51 4.96 6.40
C LEU A 97 9.70 5.46 7.59
N LEU A 98 10.34 5.67 8.75
CA LEU A 98 9.70 6.20 9.95
C LEU A 98 9.26 7.65 9.75
N ALA A 99 10.10 8.49 9.16
CA ALA A 99 9.76 9.88 8.84
C ALA A 99 8.56 9.97 7.88
N GLN A 100 8.51 9.11 6.87
CA GLN A 100 7.36 9.03 5.96
C GLN A 100 6.10 8.52 6.66
N ALA A 101 6.21 7.56 7.57
CA ALA A 101 5.07 7.05 8.33
C ALA A 101 4.41 8.16 9.16
N LYS A 102 5.20 8.95 9.88
CA LYS A 102 4.70 10.12 10.64
C LYS A 102 4.01 11.16 9.74
N LYS A 103 4.57 11.44 8.56
CA LYS A 103 3.99 12.41 7.61
C LYS A 103 2.61 11.99 7.11
N TYR A 104 2.35 10.69 7.01
CA TYR A 104 1.10 10.13 6.51
C TYR A 104 0.27 9.44 7.60
N GLU A 105 0.55 9.76 8.87
CA GLU A 105 -0.26 9.29 9.97
C GLU A 105 -1.67 9.87 9.84
N HIS A 106 -2.61 9.02 9.49
CA HIS A 106 -4.01 9.43 9.40
C HIS A 106 -4.59 9.48 10.80
N VAL A 107 -4.88 10.70 11.26
CA VAL A 107 -5.82 10.89 12.36
C VAL A 107 -7.11 10.16 11.98
N ASN A 108 -7.53 9.20 12.80
CA ASN A 108 -8.80 8.50 12.64
C ASN A 108 -9.93 9.54 12.66
N ARG A 109 -10.26 10.08 11.49
CA ARG A 109 -11.47 10.88 11.32
C ARG A 109 -12.63 9.92 11.43
N GLY A 110 -13.57 10.20 12.33
CA GLY A 110 -14.80 9.43 12.47
C GLY A 110 -15.37 9.12 11.10
N LYS A 111 -15.82 7.89 10.90
CA LYS A 111 -16.37 7.43 9.63
C LYS A 111 -17.74 8.07 9.41
N ASP A 112 -17.79 9.30 8.92
CA ASP A 112 -18.93 9.77 8.13
C ASP A 112 -18.92 8.98 6.82
N THR A 113 -19.38 7.76 6.89
CA THR A 113 -19.38 6.84 5.75
C THR A 113 -20.69 7.00 4.99
N LYS A 114 -20.68 7.89 3.99
CA LYS A 114 -21.68 7.78 2.94
C LYS A 114 -21.54 6.38 2.30
N ILE A 115 -22.64 5.65 2.24
CA ILE A 115 -22.70 4.36 1.57
C ILE A 115 -22.80 4.63 0.06
N HIS A 116 -21.84 4.13 -0.70
CA HIS A 116 -21.85 4.15 -2.16
C HIS A 116 -22.49 2.86 -2.66
N LEU A 117 -23.76 2.92 -3.11
CA LEU A 117 -24.60 1.75 -3.43
C LEU A 117 -23.98 0.82 -4.47
N LEU A 118 -23.39 1.38 -5.52
CA LEU A 118 -22.82 0.61 -6.63
C LEU A 118 -21.34 0.29 -6.48
N SER A 119 -20.76 0.51 -5.29
CA SER A 119 -19.34 0.25 -5.02
C SER A 119 -18.99 -1.23 -5.20
N GLY A 120 -18.09 -1.54 -6.14
CA GLY A 120 -17.70 -2.91 -6.49
C GLY A 120 -18.62 -3.60 -7.50
N ILE A 121 -19.86 -3.13 -7.69
CA ILE A 121 -20.82 -3.64 -8.67
C ILE A 121 -20.46 -3.12 -10.05
N VAL A 122 -20.29 -1.80 -10.19
CA VAL A 122 -19.86 -1.17 -11.45
C VAL A 122 -18.47 -1.68 -11.81
N LYS A 123 -18.28 -2.08 -13.07
CA LYS A 123 -17.02 -2.62 -13.58
C LYS A 123 -16.28 -1.61 -14.45
N CYS A 124 -14.96 -1.60 -14.32
CA CYS A 124 -14.11 -0.79 -15.17
C CYS A 124 -14.13 -1.30 -16.61
N PRO A 125 -14.38 -0.46 -17.61
CA PRO A 125 -14.48 -0.89 -19.02
C PRO A 125 -13.15 -1.39 -19.59
N ILE A 126 -12.01 -1.02 -18.99
CA ILE A 126 -10.69 -1.45 -19.50
C ILE A 126 -10.22 -2.74 -18.80
N CYS A 127 -10.25 -2.81 -17.46
CA CYS A 127 -9.65 -3.93 -16.75
C CYS A 127 -10.67 -4.87 -16.07
N GLY A 128 -11.97 -4.63 -16.19
CA GLY A 128 -13.02 -5.44 -15.59
C GLY A 128 -13.09 -5.41 -14.05
N ALA A 129 -12.18 -4.70 -13.39
CA ALA A 129 -12.16 -4.60 -11.94
C ALA A 129 -13.32 -3.76 -11.41
N GLY A 130 -13.75 -4.02 -10.17
CA GLY A 130 -14.77 -3.20 -9.52
C GLY A 130 -14.35 -1.73 -9.42
N MET A 131 -15.31 -0.84 -9.59
CA MET A 131 -15.16 0.58 -9.30
C MET A 131 -15.67 0.88 -7.90
N TYR A 132 -15.03 1.81 -7.21
CA TYR A 132 -15.35 2.14 -5.81
C TYR A 132 -15.63 3.61 -5.65
N GLY A 133 -16.54 3.93 -4.73
CA GLY A 133 -16.91 5.29 -4.40
C GLY A 133 -15.74 6.11 -3.87
N ASN A 134 -15.62 7.34 -4.38
CA ASN A 134 -14.64 8.33 -3.95
C ASN A 134 -15.35 9.64 -3.69
N LYS A 135 -14.92 10.35 -2.64
CA LYS A 135 -15.35 11.71 -2.34
C LYS A 135 -14.33 12.71 -2.87
N SER A 136 -14.79 13.69 -3.64
CA SER A 136 -13.97 14.84 -4.04
C SER A 136 -14.40 16.07 -3.27
N VAL A 137 -13.49 16.63 -2.50
CA VAL A 137 -13.70 17.86 -1.72
C VAL A 137 -12.93 18.98 -2.41
N LYS A 138 -13.63 20.02 -2.82
CA LYS A 138 -13.03 21.23 -3.40
C LYS A 138 -13.27 22.41 -2.48
N HIS A 139 -12.28 23.30 -2.39
CA HIS A 139 -12.38 24.55 -1.64
C HIS A 139 -12.34 25.72 -2.60
N ARG A 140 -13.06 26.81 -2.26
CA ARG A 140 -12.95 28.09 -2.93
C ARG A 140 -11.67 28.80 -2.50
N ALA A 141 -11.31 29.86 -3.20
CA ALA A 141 -10.15 30.68 -2.85
C ALA A 141 -10.26 31.32 -1.46
N ASP A 142 -11.47 31.53 -0.97
CA ASP A 142 -11.79 32.05 0.36
C ASP A 142 -11.73 30.99 1.48
N GLY A 143 -11.37 29.73 1.15
CA GLY A 143 -11.30 28.60 2.08
C GLY A 143 -12.64 27.90 2.36
N THR A 144 -13.77 28.41 1.85
CA THR A 144 -15.07 27.75 1.99
C THR A 144 -15.13 26.49 1.12
N LYS A 145 -15.90 25.48 1.57
CA LYS A 145 -16.08 24.24 0.83
C LYS A 145 -17.16 24.38 -0.25
N TYR A 146 -16.91 23.80 -1.42
CA TYR A 146 -17.99 23.49 -2.36
C TYR A 146 -18.82 22.30 -1.87
N LYS A 147 -19.98 22.05 -2.53
CA LYS A 147 -20.74 20.80 -2.38
C LYS A 147 -19.78 19.61 -2.56
N ASP A 148 -19.92 18.61 -1.72
CA ASP A 148 -19.18 17.36 -1.85
C ASP A 148 -19.63 16.62 -3.13
N PHE A 149 -18.66 16.22 -3.95
CA PHE A 149 -18.92 15.45 -5.16
C PHE A 149 -18.50 14.00 -4.93
N PHE A 150 -19.32 13.07 -5.40
CA PHE A 150 -19.10 11.64 -5.25
C PHE A 150 -18.97 10.99 -6.63
N TYR A 151 -18.01 10.09 -6.77
CA TYR A 151 -17.67 9.44 -8.03
C TYR A 151 -17.32 7.98 -7.82
N TYR A 152 -17.57 7.17 -8.83
CA TYR A 152 -17.03 5.81 -8.92
C TYR A 152 -15.75 5.83 -9.76
N GLY A 153 -14.67 5.29 -9.20
CA GLY A 153 -13.36 5.19 -9.84
C GLY A 153 -12.83 3.77 -9.85
N CYS A 154 -12.05 3.43 -10.88
CA CYS A 154 -11.44 2.10 -10.98
C CYS A 154 -10.52 1.81 -9.80
N LYS A 155 -10.65 0.63 -9.18
CA LYS A 155 -9.79 0.13 -8.11
C LYS A 155 -8.30 0.17 -8.45
N HIS A 156 -7.97 -0.09 -9.72
CA HIS A 156 -6.60 -0.15 -10.20
C HIS A 156 -6.11 1.18 -10.81
N ARG A 157 -6.85 2.28 -10.60
CA ARG A 157 -6.43 3.63 -11.03
C ARG A 157 -5.07 4.01 -10.45
N THR A 158 -4.83 3.66 -9.20
CA THR A 158 -3.50 3.64 -8.58
C THR A 158 -3.01 2.21 -8.56
N MET A 159 -1.69 2.02 -8.63
CA MET A 159 -1.13 0.68 -8.57
C MET A 159 -1.58 -0.03 -7.27
N THR A 160 -2.32 -1.11 -7.42
CA THR A 160 -2.82 -1.92 -6.31
C THR A 160 -2.42 -3.37 -6.53
N ARG A 161 -1.63 -3.95 -5.61
CA ARG A 161 -1.16 -5.34 -5.65
C ARG A 161 -0.51 -5.73 -6.99
N GLY A 162 0.30 -4.83 -7.57
CA GLY A 162 0.96 -5.07 -8.83
C GLY A 162 0.09 -4.86 -10.08
N HIS A 163 -1.15 -4.41 -9.94
CA HIS A 163 -2.04 -4.09 -11.06
C HIS A 163 -2.22 -2.57 -11.18
N LYS A 164 -2.09 -2.06 -12.39
CA LYS A 164 -2.36 -0.68 -12.77
C LYS A 164 -3.32 -0.67 -13.95
N CYS A 165 -4.28 0.25 -13.93
CA CYS A 165 -5.21 0.45 -15.04
C CYS A 165 -5.09 1.88 -15.54
N ASP A 166 -5.13 2.07 -16.86
CA ASP A 166 -5.03 3.38 -17.49
C ASP A 166 -6.36 4.13 -17.56
N TYR A 167 -7.45 3.51 -17.08
CA TYR A 167 -8.74 4.17 -16.97
C TYR A 167 -8.72 5.22 -15.88
N LYS A 168 -8.56 6.49 -16.27
CA LYS A 168 -8.47 7.64 -15.36
C LYS A 168 -9.80 8.35 -15.13
N LYS A 169 -10.81 8.08 -15.97
CA LYS A 169 -12.13 8.71 -15.86
C LYS A 169 -12.84 8.23 -14.59
N GLN A 170 -13.62 9.12 -14.01
CA GLN A 170 -14.51 8.83 -12.89
C GLN A 170 -15.94 9.09 -13.35
N ILE A 171 -16.85 8.25 -12.91
CA ILE A 171 -18.28 8.38 -13.23
C ILE A 171 -18.95 9.07 -12.05
N ASN A 172 -19.71 10.13 -12.31
CA ASN A 172 -20.46 10.81 -11.23
C ASN A 172 -21.50 9.85 -10.67
N GLU A 173 -21.58 9.76 -9.34
CA GLU A 173 -22.55 8.90 -8.64
C GLU A 173 -23.99 9.31 -8.97
N GLU A 174 -24.29 10.61 -9.04
CA GLU A 174 -25.61 11.15 -9.37
C GLU A 174 -26.14 10.73 -10.76
N LEU A 175 -25.28 10.20 -11.64
CA LEU A 175 -25.68 9.71 -12.96
C LEU A 175 -26.01 8.22 -12.98
N LEU A 176 -25.67 7.49 -11.92
CA LEU A 176 -25.81 6.03 -11.84
C LEU A 176 -26.81 5.57 -10.78
N ASP A 177 -27.02 6.36 -9.74
CA ASP A 177 -27.97 6.13 -8.66
C ASP A 177 -29.31 6.80 -8.99
#